data_60e0e0aa0072d88c7e154ef10c2a7780
#
_entry.id   60e0e0aa0072d88c7e154ef10c2a7780
#
_cell.length_a   1.000
_cell.length_b   1.000
_cell.length_c   1.000
_cell.angle_alpha   90.00
_cell.angle_beta   90.00
_cell.angle_gamma   90.00
#
_symmetry.space_group_name_H-M   'P 1'
#
loop_
_entity.id
_entity.type
_entity.pdbx_description
1 polymer ?
#
loop_
_entity_poly.entity_id
_entity_poly.type
_entity_poly.pdbx_seq_one_letter_code
_entity_poly.pdbx_strand_id
1 'polypeptide(L)'
;WRLMKIRILGTGSWGSALAQVLADNGHDVMMWGIDASEVNDIENNHHNSRYFEVEMNHDVHATMDISCVTDADVILIAVPVMALESVVEKIAPLLDHPVIFINVAKGFHPVTHERLSVVMERIIPASMRKAIVSLIGPSHAEEVILRMLTSVNAVSDNEEEAQMIQELFSN
;
A
#
# COMPACT_ATOMS: atom_id res chain seq x y z
N TRP A 1 0.25 -19.86 6.82
CA TRP A 1 0.04 -18.79 5.84
C TRP A 1 -1.37 -18.25 5.93
N ARG A 2 -1.52 -16.96 6.02
CA ARG A 2 -2.79 -16.32 6.33
C ARG A 2 -3.17 -15.29 5.27
N LEU A 3 -4.44 -15.33 4.84
CA LEU A 3 -5.00 -14.29 3.99
C LEU A 3 -5.24 -13.03 4.82
N MET A 4 -4.91 -11.87 4.27
CA MET A 4 -5.00 -10.59 4.97
C MET A 4 -5.90 -9.61 4.26
N LYS A 5 -6.49 -8.71 5.03
CA LYS A 5 -7.19 -7.53 4.51
C LYS A 5 -6.18 -6.41 4.34
N ILE A 6 -5.88 -6.09 3.10
CA ILE A 6 -4.85 -5.11 2.75
C ILE A 6 -5.51 -3.90 2.12
N ARG A 7 -5.23 -2.74 2.69
CA ARG A 7 -5.75 -1.47 2.18
C ARG A 7 -4.58 -0.67 1.64
N ILE A 8 -4.67 -0.31 0.36
CA ILE A 8 -3.61 0.41 -0.35
C ILE A 8 -4.06 1.85 -0.52
N LEU A 9 -3.32 2.78 0.05
CA LEU A 9 -3.62 4.21 -0.05
C LEU A 9 -2.84 4.78 -1.22
N GLY A 10 -3.54 5.01 -2.32
CA GLY A 10 -3.01 5.49 -3.58
C GLY A 10 -3.41 4.60 -4.76
N THR A 11 -3.81 5.24 -5.85
CA THR A 11 -4.23 4.56 -7.09
C THR A 11 -3.25 4.81 -8.23
N GLY A 12 -2.01 5.18 -7.91
CA GLY A 12 -0.96 5.38 -8.89
C GLY A 12 -0.37 4.06 -9.41
N SER A 13 0.71 4.16 -10.17
CA SER A 13 1.33 3.00 -10.81
C SER A 13 1.84 1.97 -9.81
N TRP A 14 2.59 2.38 -8.79
CA TRP A 14 3.13 1.46 -7.79
C TRP A 14 2.03 0.82 -6.95
N GLY A 15 1.05 1.60 -6.49
CA GLY A 15 -0.09 1.07 -5.74
C GLY A 15 -0.84 0.02 -6.54
N SER A 16 -1.11 0.29 -7.81
CA SER A 16 -1.81 -0.63 -8.70
C SER A 16 -1.02 -1.91 -8.96
N ALA A 17 0.30 -1.79 -9.18
CA ALA A 17 1.17 -2.94 -9.41
C ALA A 17 1.21 -3.86 -8.19
N LEU A 18 1.35 -3.30 -7.00
CA LEU A 18 1.39 -4.07 -5.76
C LEU A 18 0.02 -4.68 -5.44
N ALA A 19 -1.06 -3.96 -5.73
CA ALA A 19 -2.43 -4.48 -5.58
C ALA A 19 -2.62 -5.74 -6.41
N GLN A 20 -2.10 -5.74 -7.63
CA GLN A 20 -2.16 -6.89 -8.54
C GLN A 20 -1.48 -8.12 -7.94
N VAL A 21 -0.26 -7.96 -7.43
CA VAL A 21 0.51 -9.06 -6.82
C VAL A 21 -0.22 -9.62 -5.60
N LEU A 22 -0.71 -8.74 -4.74
CA LEU A 22 -1.40 -9.15 -3.51
C LEU A 22 -2.72 -9.87 -3.80
N ALA A 23 -3.49 -9.38 -4.77
CA ALA A 23 -4.72 -10.03 -5.19
C ALA A 23 -4.44 -11.39 -5.86
N ASP A 24 -3.36 -11.48 -6.65
CA ASP A 24 -2.94 -12.75 -7.26
C ASP A 24 -2.59 -13.77 -6.18
N ASN A 25 -2.08 -13.33 -5.04
CA ASN A 25 -1.76 -14.19 -3.90
C ASN A 25 -2.99 -14.46 -3.01
N GLY A 26 -4.17 -14.02 -3.41
CA GLY A 26 -5.43 -14.33 -2.75
C GLY A 26 -5.85 -13.41 -1.62
N HIS A 27 -5.13 -12.32 -1.38
CA HIS A 27 -5.48 -11.37 -0.31
C HIS A 27 -6.68 -10.50 -0.68
N ASP A 28 -7.39 -10.00 0.33
CA ASP A 28 -8.48 -9.06 0.18
C ASP A 28 -7.91 -7.65 0.01
N VAL A 29 -7.90 -7.14 -1.20
CA VAL A 29 -7.26 -5.88 -1.57
C VAL A 29 -8.28 -4.81 -1.90
N MET A 30 -8.21 -3.69 -1.20
CA MET A 30 -8.98 -2.49 -1.48
C MET A 30 -8.02 -1.31 -1.63
N MET A 31 -8.12 -0.61 -2.75
CA MET A 31 -7.34 0.60 -3.02
C MET A 31 -8.18 1.84 -2.68
N TRP A 32 -7.53 2.84 -2.15
CA TRP A 32 -8.15 4.14 -1.92
C TRP A 32 -7.47 5.20 -2.77
N GLY A 33 -8.26 6.05 -3.41
CA GLY A 33 -7.75 7.16 -4.22
C GLY A 33 -8.66 8.36 -4.18
N ILE A 34 -8.15 9.49 -4.65
CA ILE A 34 -8.88 10.76 -4.69
C ILE A 34 -9.40 11.10 -6.08
N ASP A 35 -8.95 10.39 -7.11
CA ASP A 35 -9.39 10.62 -8.49
C ASP A 35 -10.54 9.65 -8.81
N ALA A 36 -11.73 10.21 -8.96
CA ALA A 36 -12.93 9.42 -9.21
C ALA A 36 -12.82 8.58 -10.49
N SER A 37 -12.15 9.09 -11.52
CA SER A 37 -12.02 8.35 -12.77
C SER A 37 -11.09 7.15 -12.64
N GLU A 38 -9.99 7.27 -11.90
CA GLU A 38 -9.09 6.14 -11.63
C GLU A 38 -9.77 5.09 -10.75
N VAL A 39 -10.44 5.52 -9.69
CA VAL A 39 -11.17 4.61 -8.79
C VAL A 39 -12.25 3.85 -9.54
N ASN A 40 -13.03 4.54 -10.36
CA ASN A 40 -14.09 3.94 -11.16
C ASN A 40 -13.54 2.95 -12.20
N ASP A 41 -12.43 3.29 -12.82
CA ASP A 41 -11.78 2.43 -13.81
C ASP A 41 -11.32 1.11 -13.17
N ILE A 42 -10.69 1.19 -12.01
CA ILE A 42 -10.24 0.00 -11.28
C ILE A 42 -11.45 -0.84 -10.82
N GLU A 43 -12.43 -0.24 -10.18
CA GLU A 43 -13.56 -0.96 -9.60
C GLU A 43 -14.47 -1.58 -10.65
N ASN A 44 -14.79 -0.85 -11.71
CA ASN A 44 -15.79 -1.28 -12.68
C ASN A 44 -15.22 -1.90 -13.95
N ASN A 45 -14.05 -1.46 -14.39
CA ASN A 45 -13.41 -1.92 -15.62
C ASN A 45 -12.22 -2.86 -15.37
N HIS A 46 -11.79 -3.00 -14.12
CA HIS A 46 -10.62 -3.80 -13.73
C HIS A 46 -9.37 -3.36 -14.48
N HIS A 47 -9.20 -2.07 -14.61
CA HIS A 47 -8.14 -1.45 -15.38
C HIS A 47 -7.67 -0.17 -14.71
N ASN A 48 -6.41 0.17 -14.90
CA ASN A 48 -5.93 1.50 -14.58
C ASN A 48 -5.27 2.06 -15.84
N SER A 49 -6.11 2.45 -16.78
CA SER A 49 -5.74 2.83 -18.15
C SER A 49 -4.73 3.97 -18.23
N ARG A 50 -4.70 4.81 -17.20
CA ARG A 50 -3.75 5.92 -17.12
C ARG A 50 -2.30 5.44 -17.08
N TYR A 51 -2.06 4.26 -16.50
CA TYR A 51 -0.71 3.75 -16.26
C TYR A 51 -0.41 2.47 -17.02
N PHE A 52 -1.40 1.62 -17.26
CA PHE A 52 -1.20 0.28 -17.83
C PHE A 52 -2.25 -0.06 -18.87
N GLU A 53 -1.83 -0.84 -19.88
CA GLU A 53 -2.73 -1.38 -20.90
C GLU A 53 -3.31 -2.73 -20.49
N VAL A 54 -2.77 -3.35 -19.44
CA VAL A 54 -3.14 -4.69 -19.00
C VAL A 54 -4.31 -4.64 -18.03
N GLU A 55 -5.24 -5.58 -18.15
CA GLU A 55 -6.33 -5.74 -17.21
C GLU A 55 -5.81 -6.21 -15.85
N MET A 56 -6.32 -5.62 -14.78
CA MET A 56 -5.97 -5.98 -13.42
C MET A 56 -6.79 -7.18 -12.94
N ASN A 57 -6.30 -7.85 -11.89
CA ASN A 57 -7.03 -8.91 -11.22
C ASN A 57 -8.40 -8.37 -10.77
N HIS A 58 -9.47 -9.11 -11.06
CA HIS A 58 -10.84 -8.70 -10.76
C HIS A 58 -11.15 -8.64 -9.26
N ASP A 59 -10.29 -9.21 -8.42
CA ASP A 59 -10.42 -9.15 -6.97
C ASP A 59 -9.79 -7.89 -6.36
N VAL A 60 -9.18 -7.03 -7.17
CA VAL A 60 -8.74 -5.71 -6.75
C VAL A 60 -9.93 -4.76 -6.78
N HIS A 61 -10.27 -4.20 -5.63
CA HIS A 61 -11.34 -3.23 -5.47
C HIS A 61 -10.78 -1.83 -5.23
N ALA A 62 -11.57 -0.80 -5.49
CA ALA A 62 -11.16 0.58 -5.27
C ALA A 62 -12.32 1.42 -4.73
N THR A 63 -11.99 2.40 -3.90
CA THR A 63 -12.96 3.28 -3.26
C THR A 63 -12.37 4.67 -3.04
N MET A 64 -13.24 5.68 -2.90
CA MET A 64 -12.85 7.01 -2.47
C MET A 64 -13.10 7.22 -0.96
N ASP A 65 -13.67 6.22 -0.29
CA ASP A 65 -13.97 6.29 1.15
C ASP A 65 -12.78 5.80 1.96
N ILE A 66 -12.09 6.73 2.64
CA ILE A 66 -10.90 6.41 3.42
C ILE A 66 -11.20 5.54 4.66
N SER A 67 -12.46 5.45 5.07
CA SER A 67 -12.84 4.57 6.18
C SER A 67 -12.64 3.08 5.88
N CYS A 68 -12.28 2.73 4.64
CA CYS A 68 -11.92 1.36 4.27
C CYS A 68 -10.75 0.81 5.09
N VAL A 69 -9.97 1.67 5.76
CA VAL A 69 -8.83 1.24 6.60
C VAL A 69 -9.25 0.65 7.94
N THR A 70 -10.51 0.82 8.35
CA THR A 70 -10.94 0.44 9.71
C THR A 70 -10.85 -1.05 10.01
N ASP A 71 -10.90 -1.90 9.01
CA ASP A 71 -10.80 -3.36 9.17
C ASP A 71 -9.47 -3.93 8.64
N ALA A 72 -8.49 -3.07 8.34
CA ALA A 72 -7.25 -3.50 7.73
C ALA A 72 -6.36 -4.31 8.66
N ASP A 73 -5.75 -5.36 8.15
CA ASP A 73 -4.62 -6.05 8.77
C ASP A 73 -3.31 -5.35 8.39
N VAL A 74 -3.25 -4.86 7.15
CA VAL A 74 -2.09 -4.17 6.58
C VAL A 74 -2.56 -2.93 5.85
N ILE A 75 -1.88 -1.81 6.06
CA ILE A 75 -2.10 -0.57 5.31
C ILE A 75 -0.81 -0.25 4.55
N LEU A 76 -0.92 -0.22 3.23
CA LEU A 76 0.18 0.09 2.34
C LEU A 76 0.05 1.52 1.86
N ILE A 77 1.07 2.34 2.16
CA ILE A 77 1.09 3.75 1.80
C ILE A 77 1.82 3.92 0.47
N ALA A 78 1.06 4.24 -0.58
CA ALA A 78 1.56 4.39 -1.94
C ALA A 78 1.18 5.76 -2.54
N VAL A 79 0.90 6.74 -1.69
CA VAL A 79 0.65 8.12 -2.13
C VAL A 79 1.98 8.84 -2.36
N PRO A 80 2.00 9.93 -3.14
CA PRO A 80 3.21 10.74 -3.29
C PRO A 80 3.70 11.27 -1.95
N VAL A 81 5.02 11.47 -1.82
CA VAL A 81 5.66 11.97 -0.59
C VAL A 81 4.98 13.22 -0.06
N MET A 82 4.57 14.13 -0.96
CA MET A 82 3.90 15.38 -0.58
C MET A 82 2.55 15.15 0.11
N ALA A 83 1.91 14.02 -0.12
CA ALA A 83 0.60 13.71 0.45
C ALA A 83 0.67 12.78 1.66
N LEU A 84 1.81 12.14 1.91
CA LEU A 84 1.94 11.10 2.94
C LEU A 84 1.52 11.58 4.32
N GLU A 85 2.05 12.71 4.78
CA GLU A 85 1.76 13.22 6.12
C GLU A 85 0.26 13.45 6.31
N SER A 86 -0.39 14.14 5.38
CA SER A 86 -1.83 14.45 5.50
C SER A 86 -2.70 13.20 5.44
N VAL A 87 -2.32 12.23 4.63
CA VAL A 87 -3.07 10.96 4.54
C VAL A 87 -2.93 10.16 5.83
N VAL A 88 -1.72 10.07 6.38
CA VAL A 88 -1.48 9.37 7.64
C VAL A 88 -2.22 10.05 8.79
N GLU A 89 -2.27 11.38 8.81
CA GLU A 89 -3.05 12.14 9.80
C GLU A 89 -4.55 11.83 9.71
N LYS A 90 -5.06 11.61 8.50
CA LYS A 90 -6.48 11.28 8.31
C LYS A 90 -6.83 9.87 8.78
N ILE A 91 -5.94 8.91 8.60
CA ILE A 91 -6.23 7.51 8.95
C ILE A 91 -5.97 7.20 10.43
N ALA A 92 -5.03 7.89 11.07
CA ALA A 92 -4.65 7.59 12.46
C ALA A 92 -5.86 7.55 13.41
N PRO A 93 -6.77 8.54 13.41
CA PRO A 93 -7.93 8.51 14.32
C PRO A 93 -8.99 7.45 13.96
N LEU A 94 -8.90 6.84 12.78
CA LEU A 94 -9.83 5.80 12.34
C LEU A 94 -9.43 4.41 12.82
N LEU A 95 -8.20 4.25 13.31
CA LEU A 95 -7.66 2.96 13.72
C LEU A 95 -8.19 2.58 15.11
N ASP A 96 -8.60 1.32 15.28
CA ASP A 96 -9.08 0.78 16.55
C ASP A 96 -8.33 -0.49 16.98
N HIS A 97 -7.35 -0.92 16.20
CA HIS A 97 -6.53 -2.09 16.49
C HIS A 97 -5.13 -1.92 15.86
N PRO A 98 -4.12 -2.66 16.34
CA PRO A 98 -2.78 -2.59 15.76
C PRO A 98 -2.76 -3.08 14.31
N VAL A 99 -2.08 -2.32 13.45
CA VAL A 99 -1.98 -2.57 12.01
C VAL A 99 -0.51 -2.58 11.59
N ILE A 100 -0.17 -3.38 10.61
CA ILE A 100 1.14 -3.34 9.97
C ILE A 100 1.08 -2.31 8.86
N PHE A 101 2.03 -1.37 8.87
CA PHE A 101 2.14 -0.34 7.84
C PHE A 101 3.28 -0.68 6.90
N ILE A 102 3.02 -0.59 5.61
CA ILE A 102 4.03 -0.73 4.57
C ILE A 102 4.17 0.63 3.88
N ASN A 103 5.40 1.14 3.82
CA ASN A 103 5.69 2.37 3.11
C ASN A 103 6.45 2.06 1.82
N VAL A 104 5.89 2.46 0.69
CA VAL A 104 6.55 2.33 -0.62
C VAL A 104 6.97 3.68 -1.19
N ALA A 105 6.61 4.78 -0.53
CA ALA A 105 7.06 6.11 -0.93
C ALA A 105 8.57 6.25 -0.69
N LYS A 106 9.26 6.90 -1.61
CA LYS A 106 10.72 7.07 -1.54
C LYS A 106 11.08 8.47 -1.09
N GLY A 107 12.21 8.56 -0.37
CA GLY A 107 12.79 9.84 0.02
C GLY A 107 12.46 10.26 1.44
N PHE A 108 12.42 11.57 1.62
CA PHE A 108 12.28 12.20 2.94
C PHE A 108 11.13 13.20 2.92
N HIS A 109 10.68 13.57 4.11
CA HIS A 109 9.68 14.64 4.24
C HIS A 109 10.22 15.90 3.56
N PRO A 110 9.43 16.56 2.68
CA PRO A 110 9.93 17.68 1.88
C PRO A 110 10.33 18.93 2.67
N VAL A 111 9.81 19.09 3.88
CA VAL A 111 10.11 20.25 4.74
C VAL A 111 11.08 19.89 5.86
N THR A 112 10.78 18.83 6.62
CA THR A 112 11.58 18.45 7.80
C THR A 112 12.80 17.60 7.47
N HIS A 113 12.84 17.01 6.28
CA HIS A 113 13.88 16.07 5.85
C HIS A 113 13.96 14.79 6.69
N GLU A 114 12.92 14.50 7.45
CA GLU A 114 12.81 13.26 8.21
C GLU A 114 12.58 12.07 7.26
N ARG A 115 13.00 10.87 7.67
CA ARG A 115 12.60 9.63 7.00
C ARG A 115 11.09 9.49 7.09
N LEU A 116 10.46 8.97 6.05
CA LEU A 116 8.99 8.83 6.02
C LEU A 116 8.49 7.89 7.12
N SER A 117 9.24 6.84 7.47
CA SER A 117 8.90 5.97 8.59
C SER A 117 8.85 6.72 9.91
N VAL A 118 9.74 7.69 10.12
CA VAL A 118 9.78 8.54 11.32
C VAL A 118 8.54 9.45 11.36
N VAL A 119 8.15 10.00 10.21
CA VAL A 119 6.92 10.81 10.11
C VAL A 119 5.71 9.96 10.51
N MET A 120 5.64 8.73 10.02
CA MET A 120 4.55 7.80 10.35
C MET A 120 4.55 7.46 11.84
N GLU A 121 5.71 7.17 12.43
CA GLU A 121 5.84 6.88 13.87
C GLU A 121 5.37 8.04 14.74
N ARG A 122 5.62 9.26 14.29
CA ARG A 122 5.21 10.47 15.02
C ARG A 122 3.69 10.65 15.04
N ILE A 123 3.01 10.28 13.96
CA ILE A 123 1.58 10.52 13.78
C ILE A 123 0.73 9.35 14.29
N ILE A 124 1.16 8.12 14.02
CA ILE A 124 0.41 6.92 14.37
C ILE A 124 0.74 6.52 15.82
N PRO A 125 -0.26 6.41 16.70
CA PRO A 125 0.00 5.96 18.08
C PRO A 125 0.69 4.59 18.12
N ALA A 126 1.61 4.42 19.07
CA ALA A 126 2.36 3.17 19.23
C ALA A 126 1.43 1.95 19.42
N SER A 127 0.27 2.15 20.06
CA SER A 127 -0.72 1.10 20.27
C SER A 127 -1.43 0.67 18.98
N MET A 128 -1.37 1.50 17.94
CA MET A 128 -2.05 1.24 16.64
C MET A 128 -1.09 0.79 15.56
N ARG A 129 0.21 0.71 15.81
CA ARG A 129 1.18 0.21 14.85
C ARG A 129 1.89 -1.03 15.35
N LYS A 130 1.63 -2.12 14.67
CA LYS A 130 2.30 -3.38 14.94
C LYS A 130 3.74 -3.34 14.42
N ALA A 131 3.93 -2.77 13.23
CA ALA A 131 5.23 -2.52 12.62
C ALA A 131 5.09 -1.49 11.50
N ILE A 132 6.21 -0.85 11.16
CA ILE A 132 6.34 -0.03 9.95
C ILE A 132 7.45 -0.67 9.11
N VAL A 133 7.09 -1.10 7.91
CA VAL A 133 8.00 -1.80 7.00
C VAL A 133 8.18 -0.95 5.76
N SER A 134 9.43 -0.74 5.36
CA SER A 134 9.75 -0.05 4.11
C SER A 134 9.97 -1.09 3.02
N LEU A 135 9.22 -0.96 1.94
CA LEU A 135 9.32 -1.85 0.80
C LEU A 135 10.23 -1.21 -0.24
N ILE A 136 11.37 -1.83 -0.48
CA ILE A 136 12.39 -1.35 -1.41
C ILE A 136 12.53 -2.38 -2.53
N GLY A 137 12.36 -1.92 -3.76
CA GLY A 137 12.53 -2.80 -4.91
C GLY A 137 13.16 -2.07 -6.08
N PRO A 138 14.02 -2.74 -6.83
CA PRO A 138 14.59 -2.19 -8.06
C PRO A 138 13.64 -2.28 -9.23
N SER A 139 12.44 -2.78 -9.01
CA SER A 139 11.51 -3.18 -10.06
C SER A 139 10.72 -2.01 -10.61
N HIS A 140 10.44 -2.07 -11.89
CA HIS A 140 9.50 -1.15 -12.51
C HIS A 140 8.07 -1.62 -12.23
N ALA A 141 7.18 -0.68 -11.89
CA ALA A 141 5.79 -0.99 -11.58
C ALA A 141 5.09 -1.73 -12.73
N GLU A 142 5.42 -1.39 -13.95
CA GLU A 142 4.87 -2.02 -15.14
C GLU A 142 5.20 -3.52 -15.21
N GLU A 143 6.43 -3.89 -14.86
CA GLU A 143 6.85 -5.29 -14.81
C GLU A 143 6.09 -6.08 -13.75
N VAL A 144 5.84 -5.45 -12.60
CA VAL A 144 5.08 -6.07 -11.50
C VAL A 144 3.64 -6.31 -11.92
N ILE A 145 2.99 -5.34 -12.55
CA ILE A 145 1.61 -5.47 -13.00
C ILE A 145 1.46 -6.55 -14.07
N LEU A 146 2.50 -6.79 -14.85
CA LEU A 146 2.53 -7.86 -15.84
C LEU A 146 2.83 -9.23 -15.23
N ARG A 147 2.94 -9.31 -13.91
CA ARG A 147 3.22 -10.54 -13.14
C ARG A 147 4.59 -11.15 -13.44
N MET A 148 5.55 -10.31 -13.78
CA MET A 148 6.93 -10.75 -13.98
C MET A 148 7.62 -10.96 -12.63
N LEU A 149 8.62 -11.81 -12.60
CA LEU A 149 9.42 -12.04 -11.40
C LEU A 149 10.11 -10.73 -10.99
N THR A 150 9.89 -10.35 -9.75
CA THR A 150 10.37 -9.10 -9.22
C THR A 150 11.03 -9.35 -7.86
N SER A 151 12.23 -8.80 -7.68
CA SER A 151 12.91 -8.81 -6.39
C SER A 151 12.42 -7.61 -5.58
N VAL A 152 11.75 -7.88 -4.48
CA VAL A 152 11.25 -6.85 -3.57
C VAL A 152 11.81 -7.12 -2.18
N ASN A 153 12.40 -6.11 -1.56
CA ASN A 153 12.97 -6.20 -0.21
C ASN A 153 12.14 -5.41 0.78
N ALA A 154 11.83 -6.04 1.91
CA ALA A 154 11.15 -5.40 3.03
C ALA A 154 12.16 -5.15 4.15
N VAL A 155 12.17 -3.94 4.69
CA VAL A 155 13.09 -3.51 5.75
C VAL A 155 12.28 -2.98 6.92
N SER A 156 12.56 -3.51 8.12
CA SER A 156 11.91 -3.09 9.35
C SER A 156 12.86 -3.36 10.53
N ASP A 157 12.66 -2.65 11.63
CA ASP A 157 13.33 -2.96 12.89
C ASP A 157 12.86 -4.29 13.47
N ASN A 158 11.73 -4.82 13.00
CA ASN A 158 11.19 -6.12 13.37
C ASN A 158 11.37 -7.09 12.20
N GLU A 159 12.34 -8.00 12.32
CA GLU A 159 12.67 -8.97 11.26
C GLU A 159 11.52 -9.94 10.93
N GLU A 160 10.75 -10.35 11.94
CA GLU A 160 9.58 -11.23 11.74
C GLU A 160 8.54 -10.56 10.84
N GLU A 161 8.23 -9.31 11.11
CA GLU A 161 7.25 -8.56 10.32
C GLU A 161 7.76 -8.27 8.92
N ALA A 162 9.05 -7.95 8.78
CA ALA A 162 9.66 -7.74 7.47
C ALA A 162 9.60 -9.02 6.63
N GLN A 163 9.91 -10.17 7.23
CA GLN A 163 9.84 -11.46 6.55
C GLN A 163 8.41 -11.80 6.13
N MET A 164 7.45 -11.56 7.01
CA MET A 164 6.04 -11.79 6.71
C MET A 164 5.59 -10.94 5.51
N ILE A 165 5.99 -9.68 5.45
CA ILE A 165 5.66 -8.80 4.35
C ILE A 165 6.28 -9.28 3.03
N GLN A 166 7.53 -9.76 3.07
CA GLN A 166 8.15 -10.34 1.88
C GLN A 166 7.33 -11.53 1.35
N GLU A 167 6.82 -12.36 2.24
CA GLU A 167 5.99 -13.51 1.88
C GLU A 167 4.66 -13.09 1.22
N LEU A 168 4.07 -11.96 1.61
CA LEU A 168 2.85 -11.45 0.98
C LEU A 168 3.02 -11.20 -0.52
N PHE A 169 4.21 -10.82 -0.93
CA PHE A 169 4.53 -10.49 -2.33
C PHE A 169 5.19 -11.65 -3.08
N SER A 170 5.46 -12.75 -2.42
CA SER A 170 6.08 -13.91 -3.06
C SER A 170 5.08 -14.73 -3.87
N ASN A 171 5.53 -15.22 -4.99
CA ASN A 171 4.73 -16.10 -5.86
C ASN A 171 4.83 -17.55 -5.42
#